data_ce34d3589f7089438aed52b9efd9db78
#
_entry.id   ce34d3589f7089438aed52b9efd9db78
#
_cell.length_a   1.000
_cell.length_b   1.000
_cell.length_c   1.000
_cell.angle_alpha   90.00
_cell.angle_beta   90.00
_cell.angle_gamma   90.00
#
_symmetry.space_group_name_H-M   'P 1'
#
loop_
_entity.id
_entity.type
_entity.pdbx_description
1 polymer ?
#
loop_
_entity_poly.entity_id
_entity_poly.type
_entity_poly.pdbx_seq_one_letter_code
_entity_poly.pdbx_strand_id
1 'polypeptide(L)'
;MTTITRTQVGILVCSLLLLFGGSALAFWGQTAGGEVDVQRVEIETPDGGTIDGYLYVPDGASEDDPAPGVLAIHGYINSKETQSSFAIEYARSGHVVLAIDQPGHGYSDPPAHAHGWGGPPALEYLADHELVDEDNIGLEGHSMGGWAAVSAAAEHPDSYESIALVGSSTGTAGAPEGNETFPRNLGVVFAQYDGFHWLMWGSETAPATPESETLQSVFGSDEPVEEGRLYGNADDGTARYLSMPGTTHPGVHHSPSAVAETVDWTHRTLDGNHEPEGQLWYWKEIGTALALVGGFLFLLPASAVVVRTDPLEELTRPLPAAVANRDRGWYVAAALAALIPVVLYYPALIVGSESIPVTAVTPQSETNGIVLWALANAAVIAGLFGSWHRNSGRSLTDERYGLDAGTGLATIGRSFAAAVGVVGGLYGLLWLVDTLFMTDFRVWVLGLKLMSALHWRIFLTYLPAFLAFFVALEVLLHGRLRTSETTRSLPRAITTNAVVLTGGFVLLLAVQYGVLFATGSLAVPFTALQTIIAIQFVALLPVIAVVSTYCFHHTGRIWTGAFVNALLVTWLLVASQAIHYPF
;
A
#
# COMPACT_ATOMS: atom_id res chain seq x y z
N MET A 1 35.35 -19.83 -9.71
CA MET A 1 33.99 -19.93 -9.08
C MET A 1 34.09 -19.54 -7.61
N THR A 2 33.67 -18.33 -7.25
CA THR A 2 33.55 -17.94 -5.83
C THR A 2 32.35 -18.67 -5.24
N THR A 3 32.57 -19.59 -4.32
CA THR A 3 31.52 -20.37 -3.67
C THR A 3 30.55 -19.47 -2.93
N ILE A 4 29.24 -19.81 -2.96
CA ILE A 4 28.22 -19.17 -2.15
C ILE A 4 28.65 -19.29 -0.68
N THR A 5 28.66 -18.16 0.04
CA THR A 5 29.10 -18.16 1.43
C THR A 5 28.04 -18.77 2.35
N ARG A 6 28.45 -19.32 3.51
CA ARG A 6 27.53 -19.84 4.53
C ARG A 6 26.53 -18.78 4.95
N THR A 7 26.94 -17.51 5.02
CA THR A 7 26.05 -16.38 5.34
C THR A 7 24.98 -16.18 4.28
N GLN A 8 25.32 -16.26 3.00
CA GLN A 8 24.34 -16.13 1.90
C GLN A 8 23.35 -17.30 1.89
N VAL A 9 23.81 -18.52 2.15
CA VAL A 9 22.91 -19.68 2.33
C VAL A 9 21.98 -19.47 3.53
N GLY A 10 22.54 -18.99 4.67
CA GLY A 10 21.73 -18.70 5.86
C GLY A 10 20.65 -17.64 5.60
N ILE A 11 20.98 -16.55 4.89
CA ILE A 11 20.01 -15.51 4.53
C ILE A 11 18.93 -16.10 3.58
N LEU A 12 19.31 -16.92 2.60
CA LEU A 12 18.37 -17.57 1.68
C LEU A 12 17.38 -18.47 2.45
N VAL A 13 17.89 -19.33 3.32
CA VAL A 13 17.04 -20.21 4.13
C VAL A 13 16.12 -19.40 5.03
N CYS A 14 16.63 -18.38 5.71
CA CYS A 14 15.83 -17.50 6.55
C CYS A 14 14.75 -16.76 5.74
N SER A 15 15.09 -16.23 4.56
CA SER A 15 14.13 -15.55 3.68
C SER A 15 13.00 -16.47 3.23
N LEU A 16 13.31 -17.71 2.83
CA LEU A 16 12.30 -18.69 2.42
C LEU A 16 11.43 -19.15 3.61
N LEU A 17 12.02 -19.34 4.79
CA LEU A 17 11.27 -19.67 6.01
C LEU A 17 10.29 -18.54 6.40
N LEU A 18 10.74 -17.29 6.34
CA LEU A 18 9.87 -16.13 6.61
C LEU A 18 8.77 -16.02 5.54
N LEU A 19 9.12 -16.21 4.28
CA LEU A 19 8.21 -16.10 3.16
C LEU A 19 7.11 -17.18 3.25
N PHE A 20 7.45 -18.45 3.27
CA PHE A 20 6.48 -19.54 3.29
C PHE A 20 5.81 -19.71 4.66
N GLY A 21 6.55 -19.56 5.76
CA GLY A 21 6.00 -19.62 7.11
C GLY A 21 5.05 -18.45 7.39
N GLY A 22 5.41 -17.25 6.92
CA GLY A 22 4.53 -16.08 6.98
C GLY A 22 3.26 -16.27 6.15
N SER A 23 3.39 -16.75 4.91
CA SER A 23 2.23 -17.00 4.05
C SER A 23 1.30 -18.10 4.59
N ALA A 24 1.86 -19.15 5.17
CA ALA A 24 1.05 -20.19 5.84
C ALA A 24 0.32 -19.64 7.08
N LEU A 25 0.98 -18.76 7.86
CA LEU A 25 0.35 -18.07 8.98
C LEU A 25 -0.75 -17.12 8.52
N ALA A 26 -0.51 -16.38 7.42
CA ALA A 26 -1.50 -15.51 6.82
C ALA A 26 -2.73 -16.28 6.34
N PHE A 27 -2.53 -17.40 5.68
CA PHE A 27 -3.61 -18.29 5.25
C PHE A 27 -4.41 -18.82 6.43
N TRP A 28 -3.74 -19.30 7.48
CA TRP A 28 -4.39 -19.75 8.71
C TRP A 28 -5.24 -18.65 9.35
N GLY A 29 -4.71 -17.41 9.43
CA GLY A 29 -5.47 -16.25 9.94
C GLY A 29 -6.64 -15.87 9.05
N GLN A 30 -6.45 -15.89 7.72
CA GLN A 30 -7.48 -15.54 6.73
C GLN A 30 -8.65 -16.52 6.73
N THR A 31 -8.37 -17.81 6.96
CA THR A 31 -9.38 -18.87 7.05
C THR A 31 -9.86 -19.12 8.49
N ALA A 32 -9.53 -18.26 9.44
CA ALA A 32 -9.85 -18.40 10.87
C ALA A 32 -9.52 -19.81 11.43
N GLY A 33 -8.38 -20.37 11.01
CA GLY A 33 -7.98 -21.73 11.42
C GLY A 33 -8.68 -22.86 10.68
N GLY A 34 -9.46 -22.57 9.66
CA GLY A 34 -10.24 -23.51 8.85
C GLY A 34 -11.75 -23.45 9.10
N GLU A 35 -12.23 -22.49 9.91
CA GLU A 35 -13.66 -22.24 10.18
C GLU A 35 -14.32 -21.36 9.10
N VAL A 36 -13.53 -20.77 8.21
CA VAL A 36 -13.98 -19.89 7.13
C VAL A 36 -13.35 -20.37 5.82
N ASP A 37 -14.19 -20.65 4.83
CA ASP A 37 -13.75 -20.87 3.46
C ASP A 37 -13.61 -19.52 2.74
N VAL A 38 -12.54 -19.34 1.96
CA VAL A 38 -12.28 -18.09 1.23
C VAL A 38 -12.15 -18.39 -0.25
N GLN A 39 -12.99 -17.78 -1.06
CA GLN A 39 -13.08 -18.01 -2.49
C GLN A 39 -12.81 -16.72 -3.28
N ARG A 40 -12.21 -16.83 -4.47
CA ARG A 40 -12.17 -15.72 -5.43
C ARG A 40 -13.45 -15.68 -6.22
N VAL A 41 -14.02 -14.49 -6.36
CA VAL A 41 -15.23 -14.26 -7.16
C VAL A 41 -14.99 -13.11 -8.14
N GLU A 42 -15.66 -13.19 -9.29
CA GLU A 42 -15.71 -12.13 -10.29
C GLU A 42 -17.18 -11.72 -10.46
N ILE A 43 -17.44 -10.42 -10.38
CA ILE A 43 -18.78 -9.83 -10.47
C ILE A 43 -18.83 -9.06 -11.79
N GLU A 44 -19.81 -9.36 -12.63
CA GLU A 44 -20.00 -8.64 -13.90
C GLU A 44 -20.60 -7.26 -13.63
N THR A 45 -20.02 -6.22 -14.26
CA THR A 45 -20.56 -4.86 -14.20
C THR A 45 -21.56 -4.62 -15.34
N PRO A 46 -22.44 -3.61 -15.23
CA PRO A 46 -23.48 -3.34 -16.25
C PRO A 46 -22.95 -3.06 -17.67
N ASP A 47 -21.69 -2.66 -17.80
CA ASP A 47 -21.02 -2.41 -19.08
C ASP A 47 -20.14 -3.58 -19.56
N GLY A 48 -20.20 -4.74 -18.87
CA GLY A 48 -19.48 -5.96 -19.23
C GLY A 48 -18.04 -6.03 -18.75
N GLY A 49 -17.63 -5.14 -17.83
CA GLY A 49 -16.38 -5.25 -17.08
C GLY A 49 -16.53 -6.17 -15.89
N THR A 50 -15.45 -6.34 -15.11
CA THR A 50 -15.42 -7.22 -13.94
C THR A 50 -14.96 -6.50 -12.68
N ILE A 51 -15.58 -6.82 -11.54
CA ILE A 51 -15.14 -6.52 -10.18
C ILE A 51 -14.64 -7.82 -9.57
N ASP A 52 -13.40 -7.83 -9.11
CA ASP A 52 -12.79 -8.98 -8.43
C ASP A 52 -13.04 -8.89 -6.92
N GLY A 53 -13.29 -10.03 -6.27
CA GLY A 53 -13.59 -10.08 -4.84
C GLY A 53 -13.07 -11.35 -4.15
N TYR A 54 -13.09 -11.30 -2.82
CA TYR A 54 -13.03 -12.48 -1.96
C TYR A 54 -14.37 -12.67 -1.28
N LEU A 55 -14.93 -13.87 -1.39
CA LEU A 55 -16.08 -14.31 -0.62
C LEU A 55 -15.60 -15.18 0.55
N TYR A 56 -15.86 -14.71 1.77
CA TYR A 56 -15.60 -15.44 3.01
C TYR A 56 -16.89 -16.13 3.44
N VAL A 57 -16.88 -17.44 3.51
CA VAL A 57 -18.05 -18.26 3.86
C VAL A 57 -17.78 -18.95 5.20
N PRO A 58 -18.52 -18.61 6.26
CA PRO A 58 -18.37 -19.26 7.56
C PRO A 58 -18.91 -20.70 7.51
N ASP A 59 -18.35 -21.57 8.35
CA ASP A 59 -18.89 -22.90 8.56
C ASP A 59 -20.36 -22.80 9.02
N GLY A 60 -21.24 -23.54 8.36
CA GLY A 60 -22.68 -23.58 8.66
C GLY A 60 -23.56 -22.81 7.69
N ALA A 61 -23.05 -21.82 6.94
CA ALA A 61 -23.82 -21.19 5.88
C ALA A 61 -24.11 -22.16 4.74
N SER A 62 -25.38 -22.26 4.32
CA SER A 62 -25.82 -23.16 3.25
C SER A 62 -27.07 -22.61 2.55
N GLU A 63 -27.43 -23.17 1.38
CA GLU A 63 -28.66 -22.82 0.66
C GLU A 63 -29.94 -23.09 1.49
N ASP A 64 -29.91 -24.10 2.39
CA ASP A 64 -31.03 -24.45 3.27
C ASP A 64 -31.07 -23.58 4.56
N ASP A 65 -29.93 -22.93 4.93
CA ASP A 65 -29.76 -22.07 6.11
C ASP A 65 -28.85 -20.91 5.75
N PRO A 66 -29.34 -19.91 4.98
CA PRO A 66 -28.54 -18.75 4.57
C PRO A 66 -28.10 -17.91 5.77
N ALA A 67 -26.90 -17.38 5.70
CA ALA A 67 -26.33 -16.53 6.74
C ALA A 67 -26.51 -15.04 6.44
N PRO A 68 -26.46 -14.15 7.45
CA PRO A 68 -26.41 -12.72 7.19
C PRO A 68 -25.21 -12.36 6.30
N GLY A 69 -25.39 -11.35 5.43
CA GLY A 69 -24.37 -10.91 4.49
C GLY A 69 -23.66 -9.64 4.95
N VAL A 70 -22.37 -9.47 4.60
CA VAL A 70 -21.65 -8.19 4.72
C VAL A 70 -20.88 -7.88 3.45
N LEU A 71 -21.13 -6.71 2.85
CA LEU A 71 -20.31 -6.16 1.78
C LEU A 71 -19.23 -5.27 2.40
N ALA A 72 -17.95 -5.62 2.24
CA ALA A 72 -16.81 -4.92 2.80
C ALA A 72 -15.98 -4.25 1.69
N ILE A 73 -15.82 -2.91 1.74
CA ILE A 73 -15.24 -2.12 0.65
C ILE A 73 -14.05 -1.29 1.14
N HIS A 74 -12.89 -1.46 0.49
CA HIS A 74 -11.64 -0.77 0.82
C HIS A 74 -11.63 0.71 0.41
N GLY A 75 -10.69 1.50 0.97
CA GLY A 75 -10.43 2.89 0.61
C GLY A 75 -9.56 3.07 -0.64
N TYR A 76 -9.34 4.33 -1.03
CA TYR A 76 -8.46 4.69 -2.14
C TYR A 76 -7.02 4.19 -1.93
N ILE A 77 -6.30 3.86 -3.00
CA ILE A 77 -4.96 3.23 -3.00
C ILE A 77 -4.87 1.87 -2.27
N ASN A 78 -6.00 1.28 -1.92
CA ASN A 78 -6.11 -0.02 -1.24
C ASN A 78 -6.56 -1.11 -2.22
N SER A 79 -6.91 -2.25 -1.68
CA SER A 79 -7.50 -3.40 -2.36
C SER A 79 -8.21 -4.28 -1.34
N LYS A 80 -9.02 -5.25 -1.80
CA LYS A 80 -9.79 -6.15 -0.94
C LYS A 80 -9.00 -6.79 0.20
N GLU A 81 -7.71 -7.06 0.00
CA GLU A 81 -6.86 -7.64 1.03
C GLU A 81 -6.63 -6.70 2.22
N THR A 82 -6.82 -5.40 2.07
CA THR A 82 -6.73 -4.45 3.19
C THR A 82 -7.97 -4.45 4.08
N GLN A 83 -9.11 -4.96 3.57
CA GLN A 83 -10.33 -5.15 4.36
C GLN A 83 -10.33 -6.45 5.17
N SER A 84 -9.32 -7.29 5.04
CA SER A 84 -9.31 -8.60 5.73
C SER A 84 -9.41 -8.52 7.24
N SER A 85 -8.99 -7.42 7.90
CA SER A 85 -9.17 -7.28 9.34
C SER A 85 -10.63 -7.24 9.76
N PHE A 86 -11.49 -6.62 8.96
CA PHE A 86 -12.94 -6.60 9.16
C PHE A 86 -13.58 -7.88 8.63
N ALA A 87 -13.25 -8.28 7.39
CA ALA A 87 -13.86 -9.44 6.73
C ALA A 87 -13.67 -10.75 7.52
N ILE A 88 -12.48 -10.99 8.09
CA ILE A 88 -12.21 -12.17 8.91
C ILE A 88 -13.10 -12.16 10.17
N GLU A 89 -13.23 -11.03 10.86
CA GLU A 89 -14.00 -10.98 12.10
C GLU A 89 -15.51 -11.05 11.83
N TYR A 90 -16.00 -10.45 10.75
CA TYR A 90 -17.37 -10.64 10.30
C TYR A 90 -17.66 -12.12 9.97
N ALA A 91 -16.80 -12.77 9.18
CA ALA A 91 -17.00 -14.19 8.84
C ALA A 91 -16.96 -15.08 10.09
N ARG A 92 -16.06 -14.81 11.05
CA ARG A 92 -16.02 -15.50 12.34
C ARG A 92 -17.27 -15.24 13.19
N SER A 93 -17.98 -14.15 12.96
CA SER A 93 -19.26 -13.84 13.60
C SER A 93 -20.46 -14.46 12.91
N GLY A 94 -20.24 -15.29 11.87
CA GLY A 94 -21.28 -16.02 11.16
C GLY A 94 -21.81 -15.34 9.90
N HIS A 95 -21.17 -14.28 9.41
CA HIS A 95 -21.59 -13.59 8.19
C HIS A 95 -20.90 -14.16 6.94
N VAL A 96 -21.62 -14.26 5.83
CA VAL A 96 -21.01 -14.38 4.50
C VAL A 96 -20.50 -13.00 4.10
N VAL A 97 -19.20 -12.87 3.84
CA VAL A 97 -18.59 -11.55 3.59
C VAL A 97 -18.04 -11.47 2.18
N LEU A 98 -18.48 -10.46 1.43
CA LEU A 98 -17.93 -10.11 0.13
C LEU A 98 -16.99 -8.92 0.25
N ALA A 99 -15.68 -9.14 0.12
CA ALA A 99 -14.68 -8.07 0.06
C ALA A 99 -14.25 -7.84 -1.38
N ILE A 100 -14.51 -6.65 -1.94
CA ILE A 100 -14.26 -6.35 -3.36
C ILE A 100 -13.00 -5.51 -3.57
N ASP A 101 -12.36 -5.65 -4.73
CA ASP A 101 -11.52 -4.61 -5.32
C ASP A 101 -12.43 -3.60 -6.04
N GLN A 102 -12.41 -2.32 -5.66
CA GLN A 102 -13.17 -1.29 -6.38
C GLN A 102 -12.73 -1.19 -7.84
N PRO A 103 -13.57 -0.74 -8.79
CA PRO A 103 -13.17 -0.52 -10.18
C PRO A 103 -11.83 0.22 -10.28
N GLY A 104 -10.96 -0.27 -11.15
CA GLY A 104 -9.60 0.26 -11.34
C GLY A 104 -8.60 -0.03 -10.21
N HIS A 105 -9.00 -0.72 -9.14
CA HIS A 105 -8.11 -1.17 -8.08
C HIS A 105 -7.90 -2.69 -8.13
N GLY A 106 -6.79 -3.15 -7.57
CA GLY A 106 -6.51 -4.59 -7.48
C GLY A 106 -6.61 -5.29 -8.83
N TYR A 107 -7.52 -6.23 -8.96
CA TYR A 107 -7.76 -6.98 -10.20
C TYR A 107 -9.02 -6.56 -10.93
N SER A 108 -9.80 -5.61 -10.39
CA SER A 108 -11.01 -5.08 -11.03
C SER A 108 -10.70 -4.21 -12.24
N ASP A 109 -11.56 -4.28 -13.24
CA ASP A 109 -11.40 -3.51 -14.48
C ASP A 109 -11.52 -2.01 -14.24
N PRO A 110 -10.73 -1.17 -14.96
CA PRO A 110 -10.83 0.28 -14.91
C PRO A 110 -12.05 0.81 -15.68
N PRO A 111 -12.43 2.08 -15.50
CA PRO A 111 -11.68 3.09 -14.74
C PRO A 111 -12.03 3.14 -13.25
N ALA A 112 -11.09 3.65 -12.46
CA ALA A 112 -11.37 3.95 -11.05
C ALA A 112 -12.59 4.86 -10.90
N HIS A 113 -13.35 4.67 -9.82
CA HIS A 113 -14.56 5.41 -9.47
C HIS A 113 -15.81 5.10 -10.32
N ALA A 114 -15.74 4.14 -11.27
CA ALA A 114 -16.91 3.72 -12.04
C ALA A 114 -17.96 3.01 -11.17
N HIS A 115 -19.20 2.94 -11.66
CA HIS A 115 -20.29 2.14 -11.08
C HIS A 115 -20.51 2.38 -9.58
N GLY A 116 -20.54 3.66 -9.13
CA GLY A 116 -20.68 3.98 -7.71
C GLY A 116 -19.55 3.37 -6.86
N TRP A 117 -18.31 3.45 -7.35
CA TRP A 117 -17.11 2.79 -6.79
C TRP A 117 -17.24 1.26 -6.67
N GLY A 118 -18.14 0.65 -7.45
CA GLY A 118 -18.40 -0.80 -7.44
C GLY A 118 -19.35 -1.28 -6.35
N GLY A 119 -19.83 -0.38 -5.47
CA GLY A 119 -20.75 -0.73 -4.38
C GLY A 119 -22.07 -1.33 -4.87
N PRO A 120 -22.83 -0.63 -5.76
CA PRO A 120 -24.12 -1.14 -6.23
C PRO A 120 -24.08 -2.53 -6.86
N PRO A 121 -23.24 -2.82 -7.89
CA PRO A 121 -23.20 -4.17 -8.47
C PRO A 121 -22.69 -5.24 -7.49
N ALA A 122 -21.86 -4.88 -6.51
CA ALA A 122 -21.41 -5.81 -5.50
C ALA A 122 -22.51 -6.15 -4.48
N LEU A 123 -23.35 -5.17 -4.13
CA LEU A 123 -24.51 -5.42 -3.26
C LEU A 123 -25.55 -6.29 -3.97
N GLU A 124 -25.86 -6.03 -5.25
CA GLU A 124 -26.75 -6.87 -6.04
C GLU A 124 -26.24 -8.31 -6.09
N TYR A 125 -24.95 -8.52 -6.38
CA TYR A 125 -24.34 -9.86 -6.37
C TYR A 125 -24.45 -10.55 -5.01
N LEU A 126 -24.23 -9.83 -3.90
CA LEU A 126 -24.30 -10.40 -2.56
C LEU A 126 -25.73 -10.76 -2.17
N ALA A 127 -26.71 -9.92 -2.52
CA ALA A 127 -28.12 -10.15 -2.23
C ALA A 127 -28.69 -11.35 -3.04
N ASP A 128 -28.20 -11.56 -4.26
CA ASP A 128 -28.61 -12.69 -5.11
C ASP A 128 -27.85 -13.99 -4.77
N HIS A 129 -26.92 -13.97 -3.81
CA HIS A 129 -26.08 -15.13 -3.51
C HIS A 129 -26.81 -16.17 -2.64
N GLU A 130 -26.86 -17.43 -3.06
CA GLU A 130 -27.60 -18.53 -2.45
C GLU A 130 -27.28 -18.83 -0.96
N LEU A 131 -26.11 -18.39 -0.48
CA LEU A 131 -25.68 -18.56 0.92
C LEU A 131 -26.04 -17.37 1.81
N VAL A 132 -26.67 -16.32 1.27
CA VAL A 132 -26.94 -15.06 1.95
C VAL A 132 -28.42 -14.88 2.20
N ASP A 133 -28.78 -14.49 3.40
CA ASP A 133 -30.13 -14.00 3.75
C ASP A 133 -30.29 -12.58 3.17
N GLU A 134 -31.05 -12.44 2.08
CA GLU A 134 -31.23 -11.20 1.32
C GLU A 134 -31.85 -10.06 2.15
N ASP A 135 -32.62 -10.42 3.17
CA ASP A 135 -33.26 -9.47 4.10
C ASP A 135 -32.35 -9.04 5.25
N ASN A 136 -31.09 -9.52 5.32
CA ASN A 136 -30.21 -9.35 6.48
C ASN A 136 -28.76 -9.03 6.05
N ILE A 137 -28.58 -7.94 5.30
CA ILE A 137 -27.29 -7.53 4.74
C ILE A 137 -26.79 -6.22 5.38
N GLY A 138 -25.52 -6.24 5.82
CA GLY A 138 -24.76 -5.09 6.25
C GLY A 138 -23.79 -4.59 5.18
N LEU A 139 -23.56 -3.28 5.18
CA LEU A 139 -22.55 -2.63 4.35
C LEU A 139 -21.43 -2.11 5.24
N GLU A 140 -20.19 -2.31 4.86
CA GLU A 140 -19.02 -1.74 5.53
C GLU A 140 -18.12 -1.09 4.50
N GLY A 141 -17.59 0.07 4.83
CA GLY A 141 -16.63 0.71 3.94
C GLY A 141 -15.65 1.64 4.64
N HIS A 142 -14.37 1.43 4.33
CA HIS A 142 -13.31 2.30 4.81
C HIS A 142 -13.05 3.45 3.83
N SER A 143 -13.04 4.71 4.33
CA SER A 143 -12.68 5.90 3.53
C SER A 143 -13.53 5.98 2.25
N MET A 144 -12.93 5.98 1.06
CA MET A 144 -13.65 5.94 -0.22
C MET A 144 -14.61 4.73 -0.34
N GLY A 145 -14.30 3.61 0.33
CA GLY A 145 -15.19 2.45 0.41
C GLY A 145 -16.51 2.73 1.10
N GLY A 146 -16.53 3.66 2.07
CA GLY A 146 -17.78 4.13 2.66
C GLY A 146 -18.64 4.91 1.67
N TRP A 147 -18.06 5.66 0.74
CA TRP A 147 -18.81 6.30 -0.35
C TRP A 147 -19.42 5.27 -1.32
N ALA A 148 -18.69 4.18 -1.58
CA ALA A 148 -19.22 3.05 -2.34
C ALA A 148 -20.41 2.38 -1.62
N ALA A 149 -20.28 2.16 -0.31
CA ALA A 149 -21.35 1.61 0.52
C ALA A 149 -22.59 2.51 0.55
N VAL A 150 -22.40 3.83 0.70
CA VAL A 150 -23.51 4.82 0.64
C VAL A 150 -24.16 4.86 -0.76
N SER A 151 -23.38 4.70 -1.83
CA SER A 151 -23.89 4.62 -3.20
C SER A 151 -24.71 3.34 -3.42
N ALA A 152 -24.25 2.21 -2.90
CA ALA A 152 -24.99 0.95 -2.91
C ALA A 152 -26.33 1.09 -2.15
N ALA A 153 -26.29 1.67 -0.95
CA ALA A 153 -27.47 1.93 -0.13
C ALA A 153 -28.50 2.84 -0.81
N ALA A 154 -28.06 3.81 -1.61
CA ALA A 154 -28.95 4.71 -2.33
C ALA A 154 -29.57 4.08 -3.57
N GLU A 155 -28.84 3.22 -4.29
CA GLU A 155 -29.32 2.55 -5.50
C GLU A 155 -30.21 1.35 -5.16
N HIS A 156 -29.91 0.63 -4.05
CA HIS A 156 -30.64 -0.55 -3.59
C HIS A 156 -31.15 -0.35 -2.13
N PRO A 157 -32.09 0.57 -1.88
CA PRO A 157 -32.49 0.96 -0.53
C PRO A 157 -33.18 -0.17 0.28
N ASP A 158 -33.71 -1.17 -0.39
CA ASP A 158 -34.40 -2.30 0.22
C ASP A 158 -33.53 -3.56 0.37
N SER A 159 -32.26 -3.52 -0.10
CA SER A 159 -31.36 -4.67 -0.10
C SER A 159 -30.31 -4.63 1.02
N TYR A 160 -30.48 -3.78 2.04
CA TYR A 160 -29.59 -3.74 3.19
C TYR A 160 -30.31 -3.26 4.44
N GLU A 161 -29.82 -3.66 5.60
CA GLU A 161 -30.37 -3.28 6.90
C GLU A 161 -29.49 -2.28 7.66
N SER A 162 -28.18 -2.29 7.43
CA SER A 162 -27.21 -1.56 8.23
C SER A 162 -26.00 -1.11 7.43
N ILE A 163 -25.36 -0.02 7.85
CA ILE A 163 -24.11 0.48 7.27
C ILE A 163 -23.11 0.90 8.35
N ALA A 164 -21.85 0.51 8.20
CA ALA A 164 -20.72 0.95 9.00
C ALA A 164 -19.74 1.78 8.14
N LEU A 165 -19.62 3.08 8.44
CA LEU A 165 -18.65 3.97 7.80
C LEU A 165 -17.38 4.08 8.64
N VAL A 166 -16.29 3.49 8.16
CA VAL A 166 -15.00 3.47 8.86
C VAL A 166 -14.09 4.54 8.27
N GLY A 167 -13.77 5.60 9.03
CA GLY A 167 -13.01 6.74 8.53
C GLY A 167 -13.63 7.38 7.28
N SER A 168 -14.94 7.36 7.17
CA SER A 168 -15.69 7.82 6.00
C SER A 168 -16.87 8.70 6.38
N SER A 169 -17.65 9.13 5.38
CA SER A 169 -18.76 10.08 5.51
C SER A 169 -19.82 9.85 4.44
N THR A 170 -20.93 10.55 4.57
CA THR A 170 -21.94 10.76 3.52
C THR A 170 -21.73 12.11 2.82
N GLY A 171 -22.28 12.30 1.61
CA GLY A 171 -22.29 13.60 0.91
C GLY A 171 -20.95 14.09 0.36
N THR A 172 -19.90 13.30 0.45
CA THR A 172 -18.54 13.68 0.03
C THR A 172 -18.17 13.03 -1.31
N ALA A 173 -17.39 13.71 -2.14
CA ALA A 173 -16.89 13.24 -3.44
C ALA A 173 -17.98 12.79 -4.43
N GLY A 174 -19.22 13.20 -4.24
CA GLY A 174 -20.37 12.81 -5.07
C GLY A 174 -21.16 11.62 -4.52
N ALA A 175 -20.78 11.07 -3.37
CA ALA A 175 -21.62 10.11 -2.66
C ALA A 175 -22.93 10.77 -2.19
N PRO A 176 -24.04 10.04 -2.09
CA PRO A 176 -25.31 10.56 -1.61
C PRO A 176 -25.21 11.22 -0.22
N GLU A 177 -25.95 12.32 -0.03
CA GLU A 177 -26.02 12.99 1.27
C GLU A 177 -26.84 12.17 2.26
N GLY A 178 -26.35 12.06 3.50
CA GLY A 178 -27.07 11.43 4.59
C GLY A 178 -28.05 12.37 5.28
N ASN A 179 -29.00 11.78 6.02
CA ASN A 179 -29.93 12.46 6.89
C ASN A 179 -30.34 11.54 8.05
N GLU A 180 -31.31 11.94 8.86
CA GLU A 180 -31.80 11.20 10.04
C GLU A 180 -32.31 9.78 9.74
N THR A 181 -32.71 9.49 8.50
CA THR A 181 -33.27 8.20 8.09
C THR A 181 -32.46 7.50 6.99
N PHE A 182 -31.52 8.19 6.36
CA PHE A 182 -30.66 7.63 5.32
C PHE A 182 -29.18 7.92 5.62
N PRO A 183 -28.28 6.94 5.48
CA PRO A 183 -28.55 5.50 5.25
C PRO A 183 -29.27 4.86 6.46
N ARG A 184 -29.93 3.69 6.25
CA ARG A 184 -30.51 2.92 7.37
C ARG A 184 -29.42 2.49 8.34
N ASN A 185 -29.71 2.52 9.63
CA ASN A 185 -28.86 2.03 10.71
C ASN A 185 -27.36 2.34 10.51
N LEU A 186 -27.01 3.61 10.70
CA LEU A 186 -25.65 4.10 10.43
C LEU A 186 -24.76 4.07 11.66
N GLY A 187 -23.69 3.25 11.61
CA GLY A 187 -22.54 3.33 12.51
C GLY A 187 -21.40 4.12 11.86
N VAL A 188 -20.83 5.07 12.60
CA VAL A 188 -19.66 5.85 12.19
C VAL A 188 -18.50 5.51 13.13
N VAL A 189 -17.47 4.86 12.59
CA VAL A 189 -16.21 4.58 13.29
C VAL A 189 -15.15 5.53 12.75
N PHE A 190 -14.90 6.64 13.44
CA PHE A 190 -14.05 7.71 12.97
C PHE A 190 -12.85 7.93 13.90
N ALA A 191 -11.63 7.73 13.38
CA ALA A 191 -10.43 7.76 14.21
C ALA A 191 -10.24 9.13 14.90
N GLN A 192 -9.88 9.12 16.20
CA GLN A 192 -9.61 10.32 16.99
C GLN A 192 -8.53 11.23 16.36
N TYR A 193 -7.63 10.65 15.57
CA TYR A 193 -6.56 11.37 14.85
C TYR A 193 -6.70 11.17 13.34
N ASP A 194 -7.90 11.36 12.80
CA ASP A 194 -8.14 11.23 11.37
C ASP A 194 -7.70 12.48 10.61
N GLY A 195 -6.68 12.34 9.75
CA GLY A 195 -6.16 13.46 8.95
C GLY A 195 -7.10 13.93 7.83
N PHE A 196 -8.19 13.21 7.56
CA PHE A 196 -9.20 13.58 6.57
C PHE A 196 -10.47 14.23 7.18
N HIS A 197 -10.45 14.55 8.48
CA HIS A 197 -11.59 15.15 9.19
C HIS A 197 -12.27 16.29 8.41
N TRP A 198 -11.48 17.17 7.79
CA TRP A 198 -11.94 18.31 7.01
C TRP A 198 -12.70 17.87 5.72
N LEU A 199 -12.27 16.78 5.08
CA LEU A 199 -12.89 16.22 3.88
C LEU A 199 -14.15 15.44 4.22
N MET A 200 -14.08 14.59 5.25
CA MET A 200 -15.17 13.66 5.57
C MET A 200 -16.37 14.36 6.23
N TRP A 201 -16.13 15.16 7.24
CA TRP A 201 -17.21 15.76 8.03
C TRP A 201 -17.14 17.29 8.10
N GLY A 202 -16.21 17.94 7.40
CA GLY A 202 -16.06 19.40 7.42
C GLY A 202 -15.59 19.96 8.74
N SER A 203 -15.06 19.14 9.66
CA SER A 203 -14.63 19.56 10.98
C SER A 203 -13.27 20.27 10.95
N GLU A 204 -13.03 21.20 11.88
CA GLU A 204 -11.76 21.93 11.96
C GLU A 204 -10.59 21.05 12.42
N THR A 205 -10.86 20.08 13.29
CA THR A 205 -9.91 19.08 13.79
C THR A 205 -10.60 17.72 13.91
N ALA A 206 -9.85 16.64 13.92
CA ALA A 206 -10.42 15.30 14.07
C ALA A 206 -11.22 15.12 15.39
N PRO A 207 -10.76 15.57 16.55
CA PRO A 207 -11.55 15.51 17.79
C PRO A 207 -12.80 16.38 17.77
N ALA A 208 -12.90 17.40 16.92
CA ALA A 208 -14.07 18.26 16.78
C ALA A 208 -15.12 17.69 15.82
N THR A 209 -14.93 16.49 15.28
CA THR A 209 -15.91 15.85 14.39
C THR A 209 -17.32 15.73 15.00
N PRO A 210 -17.50 15.43 16.31
CA PRO A 210 -18.82 15.43 16.94
C PRO A 210 -19.57 16.78 16.88
N GLU A 211 -18.86 17.89 16.72
CA GLU A 211 -19.40 19.24 16.64
C GLU A 211 -19.73 19.67 15.19
N SER A 212 -19.41 18.81 14.20
CA SER A 212 -19.63 19.10 12.78
C SER A 212 -21.12 19.18 12.46
N GLU A 213 -21.56 20.25 11.79
CA GLU A 213 -22.94 20.42 11.34
C GLU A 213 -23.41 19.27 10.44
N THR A 214 -22.52 18.74 9.61
CA THR A 214 -22.82 17.62 8.71
C THR A 214 -23.11 16.36 9.52
N LEU A 215 -22.27 16.02 10.52
CA LEU A 215 -22.50 14.85 11.35
C LEU A 215 -23.76 15.00 12.20
N GLN A 216 -23.97 16.17 12.82
CA GLN A 216 -25.16 16.47 13.62
C GLN A 216 -26.44 16.31 12.79
N SER A 217 -26.46 16.84 11.56
CA SER A 217 -27.61 16.69 10.64
C SER A 217 -27.93 15.22 10.34
N VAL A 218 -26.89 14.39 10.11
CA VAL A 218 -27.07 12.95 9.85
C VAL A 218 -27.57 12.19 11.08
N PHE A 219 -27.23 12.67 12.29
CA PHE A 219 -27.67 12.09 13.56
C PHE A 219 -29.02 12.68 14.06
N GLY A 220 -29.58 13.68 13.37
CA GLY A 220 -30.77 14.35 13.82
C GLY A 220 -30.58 15.05 15.17
N SER A 221 -29.41 15.62 15.41
CA SER A 221 -29.05 16.25 16.68
C SER A 221 -28.73 17.73 16.50
N ASP A 222 -29.35 18.59 17.33
CA ASP A 222 -29.03 20.03 17.41
C ASP A 222 -27.83 20.31 18.35
N GLU A 223 -27.30 19.28 19.01
CA GLU A 223 -26.16 19.32 19.94
C GLU A 223 -25.01 18.43 19.43
N PRO A 224 -23.76 18.64 19.91
CA PRO A 224 -22.66 17.76 19.57
C PRO A 224 -23.00 16.30 19.77
N VAL A 225 -22.63 15.46 18.79
CA VAL A 225 -22.90 14.01 18.85
C VAL A 225 -22.07 13.36 19.95
N GLU A 226 -22.71 12.67 20.89
CA GLU A 226 -22.00 11.98 21.97
C GLU A 226 -21.46 10.63 21.49
N GLU A 227 -20.15 10.43 21.62
CA GLU A 227 -19.50 9.13 21.36
C GLU A 227 -20.08 8.04 22.27
N GLY A 228 -20.32 6.85 21.69
CA GLY A 228 -20.83 5.69 22.42
C GLY A 228 -22.33 5.72 22.72
N ARG A 229 -23.04 6.79 22.36
CA ARG A 229 -24.48 6.91 22.52
C ARG A 229 -25.23 6.41 21.29
N LEU A 230 -26.25 5.60 21.51
CA LEU A 230 -27.20 5.19 20.47
C LEU A 230 -28.29 6.26 20.33
N TYR A 231 -28.48 6.75 19.11
CA TYR A 231 -29.58 7.63 18.69
C TYR A 231 -30.54 6.82 17.81
N GLY A 232 -31.81 7.16 17.79
CA GLY A 232 -32.82 6.46 16.99
C GLY A 232 -33.12 5.04 17.46
N ASN A 233 -33.56 4.20 16.53
CA ASN A 233 -33.93 2.80 16.79
C ASN A 233 -33.56 1.90 15.59
N ALA A 234 -32.96 0.74 15.85
CA ALA A 234 -32.56 -0.21 14.80
C ALA A 234 -33.78 -0.81 14.06
N ASP A 235 -34.85 -1.13 14.78
CA ASP A 235 -36.07 -1.70 14.20
C ASP A 235 -36.76 -0.77 13.18
N ASP A 236 -36.56 0.55 13.34
CA ASP A 236 -37.11 1.56 12.44
C ASP A 236 -36.09 1.98 11.33
N GLY A 237 -34.90 1.41 11.30
CA GLY A 237 -33.84 1.78 10.38
C GLY A 237 -33.19 3.16 10.69
N THR A 238 -33.47 3.75 11.85
CA THR A 238 -33.04 5.11 12.21
C THR A 238 -31.88 5.13 13.21
N ALA A 239 -31.33 3.97 13.58
CA ALA A 239 -30.22 3.92 14.54
C ALA A 239 -28.99 4.67 14.02
N ARG A 240 -28.34 5.44 14.92
CA ARG A 240 -27.10 6.17 14.68
C ARG A 240 -26.15 5.94 15.85
N TYR A 241 -24.89 5.68 15.54
CA TYR A 241 -23.86 5.43 16.53
C TYR A 241 -22.53 6.03 16.09
N LEU A 242 -21.83 6.71 16.99
CA LEU A 242 -20.47 7.23 16.77
C LEU A 242 -19.50 6.56 17.71
N SER A 243 -18.40 6.03 17.15
CA SER A 243 -17.20 5.60 17.89
C SER A 243 -15.97 6.32 17.37
N MET A 244 -15.09 6.76 18.29
CA MET A 244 -13.86 7.48 17.95
C MET A 244 -12.63 6.77 18.53
N PRO A 245 -12.21 5.62 17.99
CA PRO A 245 -11.05 4.88 18.49
C PRO A 245 -9.77 5.72 18.42
N GLY A 246 -8.90 5.57 19.43
CA GLY A 246 -7.64 6.30 19.58
C GLY A 246 -6.57 5.89 18.57
N THR A 247 -6.86 6.01 17.29
CA THR A 247 -6.00 5.66 16.16
C THR A 247 -6.01 6.76 15.09
N THR A 248 -5.40 6.49 13.92
CA THR A 248 -5.33 7.38 12.76
C THR A 248 -6.17 6.82 11.61
N HIS A 249 -6.43 7.62 10.56
CA HIS A 249 -7.16 7.17 9.37
C HIS A 249 -6.65 5.82 8.82
N PRO A 250 -5.35 5.62 8.52
CA PRO A 250 -4.85 4.31 8.09
C PRO A 250 -4.76 3.29 9.23
N GLY A 251 -4.73 3.75 10.48
CA GLY A 251 -4.55 2.90 11.65
C GLY A 251 -5.80 2.09 12.02
N VAL A 252 -6.98 2.42 11.49
CA VAL A 252 -8.22 1.68 11.77
C VAL A 252 -8.15 0.21 11.35
N HIS A 253 -7.43 -0.09 10.25
CA HIS A 253 -7.22 -1.47 9.78
C HIS A 253 -6.38 -2.33 10.74
N HIS A 254 -5.62 -1.69 11.63
CA HIS A 254 -4.71 -2.34 12.57
C HIS A 254 -5.05 -2.04 14.03
N SER A 255 -6.24 -1.49 14.28
CA SER A 255 -6.73 -1.16 15.62
C SER A 255 -7.75 -2.18 16.09
N PRO A 256 -7.43 -2.99 17.12
CA PRO A 256 -8.40 -3.94 17.67
C PRO A 256 -9.70 -3.29 18.12
N SER A 257 -9.65 -2.05 18.65
CA SER A 257 -10.85 -1.33 19.06
C SER A 257 -11.69 -0.87 17.85
N ALA A 258 -11.06 -0.36 16.77
CA ALA A 258 -11.79 0.04 15.58
C ALA A 258 -12.48 -1.17 14.91
N VAL A 259 -11.77 -2.30 14.81
CA VAL A 259 -12.36 -3.54 14.26
C VAL A 259 -13.51 -4.04 15.14
N ALA A 260 -13.32 -4.07 16.48
CA ALA A 260 -14.38 -4.48 17.40
C ALA A 260 -15.63 -3.60 17.26
N GLU A 261 -15.48 -2.26 17.34
CA GLU A 261 -16.60 -1.31 17.24
C GLU A 261 -17.36 -1.43 15.90
N THR A 262 -16.62 -1.73 14.82
CA THR A 262 -17.23 -1.90 13.50
C THR A 262 -18.05 -3.22 13.44
N VAL A 263 -17.53 -4.31 13.98
CA VAL A 263 -18.22 -5.60 14.05
C VAL A 263 -19.39 -5.55 15.05
N ASP A 264 -19.19 -4.92 16.23
CA ASP A 264 -20.25 -4.75 17.24
C ASP A 264 -21.44 -3.96 16.70
N TRP A 265 -21.22 -3.04 15.74
CA TRP A 265 -22.32 -2.33 15.10
C TRP A 265 -23.22 -3.28 14.30
N THR A 266 -22.66 -4.20 13.52
CA THR A 266 -23.45 -5.20 12.80
C THR A 266 -24.17 -6.15 13.75
N HIS A 267 -23.56 -6.52 14.87
CA HIS A 267 -24.21 -7.34 15.90
C HIS A 267 -25.45 -6.67 16.53
N ARG A 268 -25.51 -5.35 16.53
CA ARG A 268 -26.66 -4.59 17.05
C ARG A 268 -27.77 -4.38 16.03
N THR A 269 -27.49 -4.61 14.74
CA THR A 269 -28.36 -4.20 13.64
C THR A 269 -28.69 -5.32 12.66
N LEU A 270 -28.00 -6.45 12.74
CA LEU A 270 -28.29 -7.66 11.97
C LEU A 270 -28.62 -8.82 12.91
N ASP A 271 -29.47 -9.74 12.45
CA ASP A 271 -29.83 -10.95 13.17
C ASP A 271 -28.89 -12.12 12.85
N GLY A 272 -28.95 -13.22 13.62
CA GLY A 272 -28.26 -14.48 13.31
C GLY A 272 -26.76 -14.51 13.55
N ASN A 273 -26.17 -13.46 14.11
CA ASN A 273 -24.75 -13.36 14.42
C ASN A 273 -24.40 -13.96 15.80
N HIS A 274 -23.12 -14.22 16.03
CA HIS A 274 -22.58 -14.65 17.32
C HIS A 274 -21.25 -13.94 17.62
N GLU A 275 -20.90 -13.77 18.91
CA GLU A 275 -19.65 -13.16 19.32
C GLU A 275 -18.53 -14.24 19.40
N PRO A 276 -17.51 -14.19 18.54
CA PRO A 276 -16.37 -15.09 18.64
C PRO A 276 -15.46 -14.73 19.81
N GLU A 277 -14.75 -15.72 20.39
CA GLU A 277 -13.75 -15.45 21.41
C GLU A 277 -12.53 -14.71 20.85
N GLY A 278 -12.37 -13.42 21.19
CA GLY A 278 -11.25 -12.57 20.79
C GLY A 278 -11.17 -12.34 19.27
N GLN A 279 -10.10 -11.73 18.83
CA GLN A 279 -9.85 -11.42 17.42
C GLN A 279 -8.69 -12.25 16.87
N LEU A 280 -8.73 -12.63 15.58
CA LEU A 280 -7.68 -13.42 14.90
C LEU A 280 -7.07 -12.70 13.68
N TRP A 281 -7.70 -11.65 13.16
CA TRP A 281 -7.28 -10.95 11.95
C TRP A 281 -5.80 -10.56 11.93
N TYR A 282 -5.24 -10.20 13.09
CA TYR A 282 -3.83 -9.77 13.19
C TYR A 282 -2.82 -10.86 12.81
N TRP A 283 -3.19 -12.14 12.87
CA TRP A 283 -2.31 -13.21 12.42
C TRP A 283 -2.13 -13.22 10.90
N LYS A 284 -3.19 -12.86 10.15
CA LYS A 284 -3.09 -12.66 8.70
C LYS A 284 -2.14 -11.51 8.39
N GLU A 285 -2.28 -10.36 9.07
CA GLU A 285 -1.44 -9.19 8.87
C GLU A 285 0.03 -9.45 9.27
N ILE A 286 0.28 -10.12 10.38
CA ILE A 286 1.63 -10.55 10.80
C ILE A 286 2.22 -11.51 9.76
N GLY A 287 1.43 -12.46 9.29
CA GLY A 287 1.86 -13.45 8.30
C GLY A 287 2.30 -12.81 6.98
N THR A 288 1.48 -11.92 6.41
CA THR A 288 1.83 -11.22 5.16
C THR A 288 3.02 -10.27 5.33
N ALA A 289 3.17 -9.64 6.51
CA ALA A 289 4.32 -8.82 6.85
C ALA A 289 5.62 -9.64 6.91
N LEU A 290 5.59 -10.82 7.54
CA LEU A 290 6.74 -11.74 7.57
C LEU A 290 7.09 -12.21 6.16
N ALA A 291 6.09 -12.51 5.32
CA ALA A 291 6.30 -12.89 3.94
C ALA A 291 6.93 -11.75 3.12
N LEU A 292 6.49 -10.50 3.30
CA LEU A 292 7.09 -9.32 2.67
C LEU A 292 8.56 -9.14 3.07
N VAL A 293 8.87 -9.24 4.36
CA VAL A 293 10.25 -9.18 4.88
C VAL A 293 11.09 -10.33 4.28
N GLY A 294 10.56 -11.54 4.23
CA GLY A 294 11.18 -12.69 3.56
C GLY A 294 11.46 -12.43 2.09
N GLY A 295 10.50 -11.84 1.36
CA GLY A 295 10.65 -11.45 -0.04
C GLY A 295 11.75 -10.41 -0.26
N PHE A 296 11.81 -9.37 0.55
CA PHE A 296 12.89 -8.38 0.45
C PHE A 296 14.27 -8.97 0.81
N LEU A 297 14.34 -9.81 1.83
CA LEU A 297 15.58 -10.51 2.19
C LEU A 297 16.06 -11.46 1.08
N PHE A 298 15.14 -12.11 0.35
CA PHE A 298 15.45 -13.00 -0.78
C PHE A 298 16.23 -12.28 -1.88
N LEU A 299 15.98 -11.00 -2.14
CA LEU A 299 16.67 -10.22 -3.17
C LEU A 299 18.19 -10.22 -2.99
N LEU A 300 18.70 -10.33 -1.75
CA LEU A 300 20.13 -10.27 -1.45
C LEU A 300 20.86 -11.54 -1.93
N PRO A 301 20.54 -12.75 -1.42
CA PRO A 301 21.20 -13.97 -1.91
C PRO A 301 20.88 -14.24 -3.38
N ALA A 302 19.67 -13.92 -3.87
CA ALA A 302 19.31 -14.05 -5.27
C ALA A 302 20.25 -13.21 -6.16
N SER A 303 20.48 -11.93 -5.81
CA SER A 303 21.44 -11.07 -6.53
C SER A 303 22.84 -11.64 -6.53
N ALA A 304 23.32 -12.17 -5.39
CA ALA A 304 24.65 -12.76 -5.29
C ALA A 304 24.80 -14.07 -6.08
N VAL A 305 23.74 -14.85 -6.19
CA VAL A 305 23.73 -16.10 -6.98
C VAL A 305 23.67 -15.79 -8.47
N VAL A 306 22.73 -14.96 -8.90
CA VAL A 306 22.48 -14.66 -10.31
C VAL A 306 23.71 -14.06 -10.99
N VAL A 307 24.41 -13.11 -10.35
CA VAL A 307 25.62 -12.48 -10.93
C VAL A 307 26.84 -13.44 -11.00
N ARG A 308 26.73 -14.65 -10.43
CA ARG A 308 27.77 -15.68 -10.49
C ARG A 308 27.48 -16.78 -11.51
N THR A 309 26.31 -16.76 -12.13
CA THR A 309 25.97 -17.72 -13.19
C THR A 309 26.58 -17.30 -14.51
N ASP A 310 27.07 -18.27 -15.30
CA ASP A 310 27.54 -18.00 -16.64
C ASP A 310 26.37 -17.61 -17.57
N PRO A 311 26.42 -16.55 -18.38
CA PRO A 311 27.56 -15.63 -18.64
C PRO A 311 27.56 -14.33 -17.81
N LEU A 312 26.94 -14.29 -16.65
CA LEU A 312 26.76 -13.07 -15.84
C LEU A 312 27.93 -12.81 -14.87
N GLU A 313 28.83 -13.79 -14.67
CA GLU A 313 29.99 -13.64 -13.76
C GLU A 313 30.93 -12.48 -14.14
N GLU A 314 30.96 -12.09 -15.43
CA GLU A 314 31.68 -10.91 -15.92
C GLU A 314 31.16 -9.57 -15.35
N LEU A 315 29.99 -9.57 -14.71
CA LEU A 315 29.44 -8.39 -14.02
C LEU A 315 30.20 -8.10 -12.73
N THR A 316 30.88 -9.08 -12.15
CA THR A 316 31.61 -8.91 -10.89
C THR A 316 33.01 -8.37 -11.12
N ARG A 317 33.39 -7.36 -10.33
CA ARG A 317 34.75 -6.81 -10.27
C ARG A 317 35.08 -6.38 -8.83
N PRO A 318 36.35 -6.16 -8.50
CA PRO A 318 36.75 -5.58 -7.22
C PRO A 318 36.07 -4.23 -7.01
N LEU A 319 35.72 -3.92 -5.76
CA LEU A 319 35.18 -2.62 -5.41
C LEU A 319 36.17 -1.50 -5.77
N PRO A 320 35.74 -0.50 -6.54
CA PRO A 320 36.60 0.63 -6.87
C PRO A 320 36.89 1.47 -5.63
N ALA A 321 38.01 2.20 -5.62
CA ALA A 321 38.37 3.10 -4.54
C ALA A 321 37.29 4.17 -4.33
N ALA A 322 37.08 4.59 -3.08
CA ALA A 322 36.13 5.66 -2.77
C ALA A 322 36.62 7.01 -3.32
N VAL A 323 35.65 7.84 -3.69
CA VAL A 323 35.89 9.22 -4.18
C VAL A 323 35.89 10.24 -3.05
N ALA A 324 35.03 10.03 -2.06
CA ALA A 324 34.77 11.01 -1.01
C ALA A 324 35.52 10.68 0.29
N ASN A 325 35.85 11.74 1.02
CA ASN A 325 36.21 11.68 2.43
C ASN A 325 35.06 12.28 3.24
N ARG A 326 34.95 11.92 4.52
CA ARG A 326 33.98 12.54 5.47
C ARG A 326 34.47 13.93 5.88
N ASP A 327 34.35 14.86 4.96
CA ASP A 327 34.62 16.29 5.15
C ASP A 327 33.33 17.12 5.19
N ARG A 328 33.45 18.42 5.35
CA ARG A 328 32.28 19.32 5.36
C ARG A 328 31.44 19.20 4.08
N GLY A 329 32.10 19.04 2.92
CA GLY A 329 31.40 18.86 1.63
C GLY A 329 30.62 17.57 1.55
N TRP A 330 31.08 16.51 2.21
CA TRP A 330 30.35 15.25 2.33
C TRP A 330 29.07 15.39 3.16
N TYR A 331 29.17 16.03 4.35
CA TYR A 331 28.00 16.26 5.21
C TYR A 331 26.95 17.15 4.54
N VAL A 332 27.37 18.19 3.81
CA VAL A 332 26.44 19.02 3.02
C VAL A 332 25.76 18.18 1.94
N ALA A 333 26.49 17.35 1.21
CA ALA A 333 25.90 16.49 0.17
C ALA A 333 24.93 15.46 0.76
N ALA A 334 25.25 14.85 1.90
CA ALA A 334 24.37 13.91 2.59
C ALA A 334 23.09 14.59 3.11
N ALA A 335 23.21 15.80 3.69
CA ALA A 335 22.06 16.58 4.12
C ALA A 335 21.15 16.98 2.95
N LEU A 336 21.72 17.44 1.83
CA LEU A 336 20.94 17.76 0.63
C LEU A 336 20.25 16.51 0.07
N ALA A 337 20.94 15.37 0.04
CA ALA A 337 20.37 14.10 -0.40
C ALA A 337 19.20 13.62 0.48
N ALA A 338 19.22 13.93 1.78
CA ALA A 338 18.13 13.59 2.70
C ALA A 338 16.96 14.59 2.63
N LEU A 339 17.22 15.90 2.46
CA LEU A 339 16.19 16.94 2.61
C LEU A 339 15.52 17.33 1.29
N ILE A 340 16.25 17.37 0.17
CA ILE A 340 15.68 17.78 -1.13
C ILE A 340 14.51 16.88 -1.54
N PRO A 341 14.60 15.53 -1.43
CA PRO A 341 13.49 14.66 -1.77
C PRO A 341 12.22 14.97 -0.99
N VAL A 342 12.34 15.36 0.29
CA VAL A 342 11.22 15.72 1.16
C VAL A 342 10.63 17.08 0.77
N VAL A 343 11.48 18.07 0.48
CA VAL A 343 11.02 19.41 0.04
C VAL A 343 10.24 19.32 -1.28
N LEU A 344 10.68 18.47 -2.19
CA LEU A 344 10.02 18.24 -3.49
C LEU A 344 8.78 17.33 -3.38
N TYR A 345 8.56 16.66 -2.24
CA TYR A 345 7.60 15.58 -2.10
C TYR A 345 6.16 16.04 -2.36
N TYR A 346 5.60 16.88 -1.50
CA TYR A 346 4.23 17.36 -1.66
C TYR A 346 4.00 18.11 -2.98
N PRO A 347 4.83 19.08 -3.37
CA PRO A 347 4.63 19.78 -4.64
C PRO A 347 4.64 18.86 -5.85
N ALA A 348 5.55 17.90 -5.91
CA ALA A 348 5.64 17.00 -7.06
C ALA A 348 4.50 15.99 -7.09
N LEU A 349 4.11 15.41 -5.93
CA LEU A 349 2.99 14.49 -5.89
C LEU A 349 1.68 15.18 -6.30
N ILE A 350 1.35 16.32 -5.70
CA ILE A 350 0.12 17.06 -5.98
C ILE A 350 0.10 17.50 -7.45
N VAL A 351 1.15 18.15 -7.94
CA VAL A 351 1.21 18.59 -9.34
C VAL A 351 1.15 17.40 -10.29
N GLY A 352 1.82 16.29 -9.97
CA GLY A 352 1.84 15.12 -10.85
C GLY A 352 0.51 14.37 -10.88
N SER A 353 -0.17 14.20 -9.75
CA SER A 353 -1.47 13.51 -9.70
C SER A 353 -2.61 14.36 -10.28
N GLU A 354 -2.57 15.70 -10.10
CA GLU A 354 -3.65 16.59 -10.53
C GLU A 354 -3.46 17.18 -11.93
N SER A 355 -2.19 17.40 -12.37
CA SER A 355 -1.89 18.15 -13.60
C SER A 355 -1.39 17.29 -14.76
N ILE A 356 -0.86 16.08 -14.52
CA ILE A 356 -0.50 15.17 -15.61
C ILE A 356 -1.78 14.49 -16.09
N PRO A 357 -2.17 14.64 -17.37
CA PRO A 357 -3.39 14.03 -17.88
C PRO A 357 -3.36 12.51 -17.74
N VAL A 358 -4.48 11.93 -17.34
CA VAL A 358 -4.68 10.48 -17.36
C VAL A 358 -4.85 10.03 -18.80
N THR A 359 -3.97 9.15 -19.26
CA THR A 359 -3.91 8.62 -20.63
C THR A 359 -3.51 7.15 -20.61
N ALA A 360 -3.54 6.46 -21.73
CA ALA A 360 -3.04 5.09 -21.85
C ALA A 360 -1.54 4.91 -21.49
N VAL A 361 -0.76 6.01 -21.42
CA VAL A 361 0.67 6.00 -21.05
C VAL A 361 0.87 6.44 -19.60
N THR A 362 -0.04 7.23 -19.06
CA THR A 362 -0.03 7.78 -17.70
C THR A 362 -1.34 7.46 -16.98
N PRO A 363 -1.72 6.16 -16.86
CA PRO A 363 -3.09 5.78 -16.47
C PRO A 363 -3.37 5.88 -14.96
N GLN A 364 -2.36 6.05 -14.12
CA GLN A 364 -2.45 6.05 -12.66
C GLN A 364 -2.04 7.42 -12.10
N SER A 365 -2.99 8.21 -11.59
CA SER A 365 -2.75 9.58 -11.13
C SER A 365 -1.69 9.67 -10.03
N GLU A 366 -1.77 8.82 -8.99
CA GLU A 366 -0.78 8.85 -7.90
C GLU A 366 0.61 8.40 -8.37
N THR A 367 0.69 7.41 -9.27
CA THR A 367 1.95 7.00 -9.89
C THR A 367 2.56 8.14 -10.71
N ASN A 368 1.73 8.95 -11.41
CA ASN A 368 2.20 10.15 -12.13
C ASN A 368 2.87 11.14 -11.17
N GLY A 369 2.30 11.35 -9.99
CA GLY A 369 2.89 12.17 -8.93
C GLY A 369 4.25 11.65 -8.46
N ILE A 370 4.33 10.35 -8.19
CA ILE A 370 5.58 9.69 -7.76
C ILE A 370 6.64 9.73 -8.88
N VAL A 371 6.26 9.53 -10.13
CA VAL A 371 7.17 9.65 -11.30
C VAL A 371 7.70 11.07 -11.43
N LEU A 372 6.85 12.09 -11.32
CA LEU A 372 7.30 13.49 -11.35
C LEU A 372 8.30 13.77 -10.23
N TRP A 373 8.01 13.30 -9.01
CA TRP A 373 8.93 13.40 -7.88
C TRP A 373 10.26 12.69 -8.16
N ALA A 374 10.23 11.47 -8.69
CA ALA A 374 11.42 10.68 -8.99
C ALA A 374 12.30 11.38 -10.05
N LEU A 375 11.70 11.84 -11.15
CA LEU A 375 12.41 12.55 -12.23
C LEU A 375 12.96 13.91 -11.78
N ALA A 376 12.21 14.67 -10.96
CA ALA A 376 12.70 15.91 -10.39
C ALA A 376 13.93 15.66 -9.51
N ASN A 377 13.90 14.64 -8.64
CA ASN A 377 15.05 14.26 -7.83
C ASN A 377 16.23 13.78 -8.71
N ALA A 378 15.98 12.99 -9.74
CA ALA A 378 17.04 12.58 -10.69
C ALA A 378 17.71 13.77 -11.35
N ALA A 379 16.94 14.77 -11.78
CA ALA A 379 17.46 16.01 -12.36
C ALA A 379 18.30 16.82 -11.36
N VAL A 380 17.84 16.95 -10.12
CA VAL A 380 18.59 17.62 -9.05
C VAL A 380 19.90 16.87 -8.75
N ILE A 381 19.83 15.54 -8.61
CA ILE A 381 21.02 14.70 -8.41
C ILE A 381 22.02 14.91 -9.55
N ALA A 382 21.56 14.83 -10.81
CA ALA A 382 22.41 15.04 -11.98
C ALA A 382 23.05 16.44 -12.01
N GLY A 383 22.28 17.48 -11.68
CA GLY A 383 22.76 18.87 -11.61
C GLY A 383 23.82 19.07 -10.51
N LEU A 384 23.55 18.61 -9.30
CA LEU A 384 24.46 18.73 -8.16
C LEU A 384 25.73 17.87 -8.35
N PHE A 385 25.56 16.64 -8.82
CA PHE A 385 26.68 15.77 -9.14
C PHE A 385 27.53 16.35 -10.27
N GLY A 386 26.91 16.82 -11.35
CA GLY A 386 27.59 17.44 -12.49
C GLY A 386 28.38 18.70 -12.10
N SER A 387 27.80 19.56 -11.23
CA SER A 387 28.50 20.74 -10.69
C SER A 387 29.71 20.34 -9.85
N TRP A 388 29.56 19.39 -8.94
CA TRP A 388 30.67 18.86 -8.13
C TRP A 388 31.73 18.17 -9.00
N HIS A 389 31.32 17.37 -9.98
CA HIS A 389 32.19 16.63 -10.88
C HIS A 389 33.08 17.57 -11.71
N ARG A 390 32.54 18.66 -12.27
CA ARG A 390 33.33 19.67 -13.03
C ARG A 390 34.53 20.17 -12.25
N ASN A 391 34.41 20.32 -10.93
CA ASN A 391 35.47 20.79 -10.05
C ASN A 391 36.39 19.66 -9.55
N SER A 392 36.08 18.40 -9.89
CA SER A 392 36.85 17.23 -9.42
C SER A 392 38.07 16.89 -10.26
N GLY A 393 38.18 17.42 -11.49
CA GLY A 393 39.22 17.10 -12.45
C GLY A 393 39.20 15.65 -12.96
N ARG A 394 38.09 14.92 -12.79
CA ARG A 394 37.92 13.50 -13.14
C ARG A 394 37.13 13.33 -14.44
N SER A 395 37.24 12.15 -15.07
CA SER A 395 36.34 11.74 -16.15
C SER A 395 35.01 11.21 -15.59
N LEU A 396 33.90 11.38 -16.32
CA LEU A 396 32.61 10.73 -16.01
C LEU A 396 32.70 9.21 -16.08
N THR A 397 33.64 8.68 -16.85
CA THR A 397 33.94 7.25 -16.96
C THR A 397 34.90 6.76 -15.88
N ASP A 398 35.14 7.53 -14.81
CA ASP A 398 35.98 7.11 -13.69
C ASP A 398 35.30 5.92 -12.98
N GLU A 399 36.02 4.80 -12.92
CA GLU A 399 35.52 3.55 -12.30
C GLU A 399 35.07 3.73 -10.85
N ARG A 400 35.62 4.77 -10.17
CA ARG A 400 35.23 5.13 -8.79
C ARG A 400 33.80 5.58 -8.64
N TYR A 401 33.12 5.98 -9.73
CA TYR A 401 31.69 6.29 -9.72
C TYR A 401 30.81 5.04 -9.89
N GLY A 402 31.41 3.85 -10.12
CA GLY A 402 30.69 2.66 -10.50
C GLY A 402 30.31 2.64 -11.99
N LEU A 403 30.72 3.68 -12.73
CA LEU A 403 30.70 3.82 -14.18
C LEU A 403 32.11 3.56 -14.67
N ASP A 404 32.36 2.64 -15.57
CA ASP A 404 33.69 2.43 -16.12
C ASP A 404 33.73 2.67 -17.64
N ALA A 405 34.91 3.03 -18.16
CA ALA A 405 35.12 3.24 -19.59
C ALA A 405 34.93 1.95 -20.43
N GLY A 406 34.98 0.79 -19.79
CA GLY A 406 34.76 -0.51 -20.40
C GLY A 406 33.30 -0.98 -20.34
N THR A 407 32.39 -0.20 -19.73
CA THR A 407 30.96 -0.57 -19.66
C THR A 407 30.32 -0.34 -21.03
N GLY A 408 30.29 -1.39 -21.84
CA GLY A 408 29.54 -1.41 -23.09
C GLY A 408 28.07 -1.76 -22.87
N LEU A 409 27.25 -1.58 -23.94
CA LEU A 409 25.83 -1.95 -23.92
C LEU A 409 25.60 -3.42 -23.53
N ALA A 410 26.54 -4.33 -23.84
CA ALA A 410 26.45 -5.72 -23.42
C ALA A 410 26.50 -5.88 -21.90
N THR A 411 27.35 -5.14 -21.18
CA THR A 411 27.42 -5.19 -19.72
C THR A 411 26.15 -4.61 -19.09
N ILE A 412 25.62 -3.51 -19.63
CA ILE A 412 24.35 -2.92 -19.18
C ILE A 412 23.20 -3.91 -19.41
N GLY A 413 23.12 -4.53 -20.60
CA GLY A 413 22.11 -5.54 -20.93
C GLY A 413 22.19 -6.78 -20.02
N ARG A 414 23.40 -7.29 -19.73
CA ARG A 414 23.59 -8.40 -18.78
C ARG A 414 23.19 -8.01 -17.35
N SER A 415 23.48 -6.76 -16.90
CA SER A 415 23.05 -6.26 -15.60
C SER A 415 21.51 -6.17 -15.51
N PHE A 416 20.86 -5.78 -16.59
CA PHE A 416 19.39 -5.78 -16.68
C PHE A 416 18.84 -7.20 -16.65
N ALA A 417 19.42 -8.13 -17.41
CA ALA A 417 19.03 -9.54 -17.39
C ALA A 417 19.21 -10.17 -15.99
N ALA A 418 20.30 -9.82 -15.29
CA ALA A 418 20.50 -10.25 -13.90
C ALA A 418 19.40 -9.72 -12.98
N ALA A 419 19.04 -8.43 -13.11
CA ALA A 419 17.96 -7.83 -12.33
C ALA A 419 16.60 -8.48 -12.62
N VAL A 420 16.30 -8.77 -13.89
CA VAL A 420 15.09 -9.52 -14.28
C VAL A 420 15.09 -10.92 -13.65
N GLY A 421 16.23 -11.61 -13.61
CA GLY A 421 16.35 -12.92 -12.94
C GLY A 421 16.09 -12.85 -11.44
N VAL A 422 16.58 -11.80 -10.77
CA VAL A 422 16.38 -11.59 -9.31
C VAL A 422 14.93 -11.25 -8.98
N VAL A 423 14.37 -10.23 -9.64
CA VAL A 423 12.99 -9.78 -9.38
C VAL A 423 11.97 -10.80 -9.91
N GLY A 424 12.25 -11.41 -11.06
CA GLY A 424 11.43 -12.50 -11.61
C GLY A 424 11.41 -13.74 -10.71
N GLY A 425 12.54 -14.05 -10.03
CA GLY A 425 12.56 -15.09 -9.00
C GLY A 425 11.63 -14.79 -7.82
N LEU A 426 11.65 -13.55 -7.32
CA LEU A 426 10.71 -13.12 -6.27
C LEU A 426 9.25 -13.16 -6.76
N TYR A 427 8.99 -12.70 -7.98
CA TYR A 427 7.68 -12.79 -8.60
C TYR A 427 7.16 -14.23 -8.71
N GLY A 428 8.04 -15.16 -9.10
CA GLY A 428 7.71 -16.59 -9.15
C GLY A 428 7.40 -17.20 -7.77
N LEU A 429 8.10 -16.75 -6.70
CA LEU A 429 7.77 -17.14 -5.33
C LEU A 429 6.42 -16.59 -4.89
N LEU A 430 6.11 -15.35 -5.25
CA LEU A 430 4.79 -14.77 -4.99
C LEU A 430 3.68 -15.53 -5.72
N TRP A 431 3.90 -15.86 -7.00
CA TRP A 431 2.94 -16.67 -7.77
C TRP A 431 2.67 -18.03 -7.09
N LEU A 432 3.72 -18.68 -6.60
CA LEU A 432 3.58 -19.94 -5.89
C LEU A 432 2.79 -19.78 -4.58
N VAL A 433 3.06 -18.72 -3.81
CA VAL A 433 2.35 -18.42 -2.57
C VAL A 433 0.89 -18.09 -2.83
N ASP A 434 0.61 -17.25 -3.81
CA ASP A 434 -0.76 -16.90 -4.20
C ASP A 434 -1.57 -18.13 -4.62
N THR A 435 -0.92 -19.05 -5.36
CA THR A 435 -1.55 -20.32 -5.78
C THR A 435 -1.82 -21.26 -4.60
N LEU A 436 -0.93 -21.32 -3.60
CA LEU A 436 -1.03 -22.26 -2.48
C LEU A 436 -1.86 -21.73 -1.31
N PHE A 437 -1.83 -20.43 -1.08
CA PHE A 437 -2.35 -19.80 0.14
C PHE A 437 -3.33 -18.65 -0.13
N MET A 438 -3.58 -18.26 -1.39
CA MET A 438 -4.40 -17.09 -1.75
C MET A 438 -4.03 -15.82 -0.94
N THR A 439 -2.72 -15.63 -0.71
CA THR A 439 -2.17 -14.48 0.03
C THR A 439 -1.09 -13.80 -0.80
N ASP A 440 -0.81 -12.55 -0.48
CA ASP A 440 0.27 -11.77 -1.06
C ASP A 440 1.32 -11.39 0.00
N PHE A 441 2.32 -10.56 -0.37
CA PHE A 441 3.34 -10.07 0.54
C PHE A 441 3.05 -8.61 0.84
N ARG A 442 2.50 -8.30 2.03
CA ARG A 442 2.12 -6.92 2.34
C ARG A 442 2.25 -6.52 3.81
N VAL A 443 2.37 -5.23 4.00
CA VAL A 443 1.99 -4.53 5.23
C VAL A 443 1.06 -3.39 4.81
N TRP A 444 -0.21 -3.49 5.14
CA TRP A 444 -1.24 -2.57 4.72
C TRP A 444 -1.23 -2.36 3.20
N VAL A 445 -1.05 -1.11 2.71
CA VAL A 445 -0.99 -0.79 1.26
C VAL A 445 0.37 -1.04 0.61
N LEU A 446 1.43 -1.24 1.38
CA LEU A 446 2.74 -1.63 0.86
C LEU A 446 2.73 -3.13 0.55
N GLY A 447 2.39 -3.50 -0.67
CA GLY A 447 2.24 -4.89 -1.06
C GLY A 447 2.89 -5.23 -2.40
N LEU A 448 3.41 -6.44 -2.49
CA LEU A 448 3.79 -7.09 -3.74
C LEU A 448 2.65 -8.03 -4.12
N LYS A 449 1.93 -7.70 -5.19
CA LYS A 449 0.81 -8.46 -5.76
C LYS A 449 1.17 -8.98 -7.14
N LEU A 450 0.51 -10.02 -7.61
CA LEU A 450 0.61 -10.44 -9.00
C LEU A 450 0.06 -9.35 -9.92
N MET A 451 0.58 -9.29 -11.13
CA MET A 451 0.16 -8.32 -12.14
C MET A 451 -0.72 -8.99 -13.19
N SER A 452 -1.90 -8.39 -13.47
CA SER A 452 -2.73 -8.73 -14.61
C SER A 452 -2.02 -8.37 -15.94
N ALA A 453 -2.57 -8.80 -17.06
CA ALA A 453 -2.05 -8.41 -18.38
C ALA A 453 -2.02 -6.87 -18.57
N LEU A 454 -3.01 -6.16 -18.02
CA LEU A 454 -3.07 -4.71 -18.05
C LEU A 454 -1.97 -4.08 -17.19
N HIS A 455 -1.75 -4.58 -15.97
CA HIS A 455 -0.66 -4.13 -15.11
C HIS A 455 0.72 -4.31 -15.78
N TRP A 456 0.97 -5.41 -16.49
CA TRP A 456 2.21 -5.60 -17.24
C TRP A 456 2.39 -4.55 -18.34
N ARG A 457 1.32 -4.18 -19.05
CA ARG A 457 1.37 -3.10 -20.03
C ARG A 457 1.71 -1.76 -19.36
N ILE A 458 1.05 -1.42 -18.27
CA ILE A 458 1.28 -0.19 -17.49
C ILE A 458 2.70 -0.17 -16.91
N PHE A 459 3.19 -1.29 -16.38
CA PHE A 459 4.55 -1.44 -15.88
C PHE A 459 5.59 -1.00 -16.91
N LEU A 460 5.43 -1.41 -18.17
CA LEU A 460 6.35 -1.04 -19.25
C LEU A 460 6.32 0.45 -19.57
N THR A 461 5.23 1.15 -19.32
CA THR A 461 5.14 2.61 -19.56
C THR A 461 5.87 3.42 -18.46
N TYR A 462 5.81 2.99 -17.21
CA TYR A 462 6.45 3.71 -16.09
C TYR A 462 7.92 3.30 -15.85
N LEU A 463 8.31 2.09 -16.21
CA LEU A 463 9.66 1.57 -15.97
C LEU A 463 10.81 2.49 -16.45
N PRO A 464 10.74 3.13 -17.64
CA PRO A 464 11.83 4.02 -18.10
C PRO A 464 12.12 5.19 -17.15
N ALA A 465 11.09 5.78 -16.52
CA ALA A 465 11.25 6.86 -15.57
C ALA A 465 11.97 6.40 -14.30
N PHE A 466 11.60 5.23 -13.77
CA PHE A 466 12.25 4.66 -12.60
C PHE A 466 13.67 4.17 -12.91
N LEU A 467 13.93 3.64 -14.10
CA LEU A 467 15.30 3.32 -14.53
C LEU A 467 16.20 4.58 -14.50
N ALA A 468 15.72 5.70 -15.03
CA ALA A 468 16.47 6.96 -15.00
C ALA A 468 16.72 7.45 -13.56
N PHE A 469 15.70 7.39 -12.70
CA PHE A 469 15.82 7.78 -11.29
C PHE A 469 16.83 6.92 -10.54
N PHE A 470 16.72 5.59 -10.63
CA PHE A 470 17.60 4.70 -9.88
C PHE A 470 19.04 4.72 -10.36
N VAL A 471 19.28 4.92 -11.65
CA VAL A 471 20.66 5.16 -12.15
C VAL A 471 21.26 6.44 -11.54
N ALA A 472 20.48 7.54 -11.49
CA ALA A 472 20.93 8.76 -10.84
C ALA A 472 21.18 8.58 -9.33
N LEU A 473 20.27 7.87 -8.65
CA LEU A 473 20.39 7.56 -7.22
C LEU A 473 21.65 6.73 -6.92
N GLU A 474 21.94 5.69 -7.70
CA GLU A 474 23.14 4.86 -7.54
C GLU A 474 24.43 5.68 -7.73
N VAL A 475 24.45 6.61 -8.71
CA VAL A 475 25.60 7.53 -8.88
C VAL A 475 25.78 8.43 -7.63
N LEU A 476 24.69 8.89 -7.03
CA LEU A 476 24.74 9.65 -5.79
C LEU A 476 25.32 8.80 -4.64
N LEU A 477 24.74 7.62 -4.39
CA LEU A 477 25.12 6.77 -3.27
C LEU A 477 26.56 6.25 -3.38
N HIS A 478 26.94 5.75 -4.55
CA HIS A 478 28.19 5.04 -4.74
C HIS A 478 29.28 5.90 -5.40
N GLY A 479 28.90 6.90 -6.18
CA GLY A 479 29.82 7.85 -6.80
C GLY A 479 30.17 9.04 -5.91
N ARG A 480 29.20 9.61 -5.16
CA ARG A 480 29.40 10.84 -4.38
C ARG A 480 29.50 10.62 -2.86
N LEU A 481 28.64 9.75 -2.30
CA LEU A 481 28.54 9.58 -0.84
C LEU A 481 29.43 8.44 -0.30
N ARG A 482 29.93 7.54 -1.14
CA ARG A 482 30.77 6.44 -0.71
C ARG A 482 32.14 6.92 -0.24
N THR A 483 32.54 6.49 0.96
CA THR A 483 33.84 6.80 1.60
C THR A 483 34.69 5.53 1.73
N SER A 484 35.97 5.72 2.08
CA SER A 484 36.86 4.57 2.35
C SER A 484 36.37 3.67 3.50
N GLU A 485 35.70 4.23 4.50
CA GLU A 485 35.11 3.48 5.62
C GLU A 485 33.93 2.63 5.16
N THR A 486 33.02 3.22 4.36
CA THR A 486 31.86 2.49 3.81
C THR A 486 32.28 1.46 2.75
N THR A 487 33.37 1.70 2.01
CA THR A 487 33.92 0.72 1.08
C THR A 487 34.46 -0.52 1.80
N ARG A 488 35.02 -0.37 3.01
CA ARG A 488 35.58 -1.49 3.79
C ARG A 488 34.54 -2.27 4.60
N SER A 489 33.34 -1.72 4.81
CA SER A 489 32.33 -2.30 5.69
C SER A 489 30.94 -2.18 5.07
N LEU A 490 30.43 -3.30 4.56
CA LEU A 490 29.07 -3.40 4.02
C LEU A 490 28.00 -2.93 5.02
N PRO A 491 27.99 -3.33 6.31
CA PRO A 491 27.00 -2.83 7.26
C PRO A 491 27.03 -1.29 7.43
N ARG A 492 28.24 -0.70 7.50
CA ARG A 492 28.36 0.78 7.60
C ARG A 492 27.85 1.46 6.33
N ALA A 493 28.10 0.88 5.16
CA ALA A 493 27.59 1.42 3.89
C ALA A 493 26.06 1.37 3.85
N ILE A 494 25.46 0.24 4.21
CA ILE A 494 24.00 0.07 4.30
C ILE A 494 23.41 1.10 5.27
N THR A 495 23.91 1.17 6.50
CA THR A 495 23.40 2.12 7.50
C THR A 495 23.51 3.56 7.04
N THR A 496 24.66 3.96 6.46
CA THR A 496 24.83 5.32 5.96
C THR A 496 23.83 5.65 4.86
N ASN A 497 23.66 4.76 3.87
CA ASN A 497 22.75 4.99 2.76
C ASN A 497 21.28 4.95 3.22
N ALA A 498 20.91 4.03 4.11
CA ALA A 498 19.56 3.97 4.68
C ALA A 498 19.21 5.25 5.45
N VAL A 499 20.11 5.74 6.31
CA VAL A 499 19.90 7.00 7.06
C VAL A 499 19.77 8.19 6.11
N VAL A 500 20.60 8.28 5.08
CA VAL A 500 20.54 9.40 4.11
C VAL A 500 19.23 9.37 3.32
N LEU A 501 18.79 8.19 2.86
CA LEU A 501 17.56 8.11 2.05
C LEU A 501 16.29 8.27 2.89
N THR A 502 16.26 7.72 4.10
CA THR A 502 15.02 7.63 4.91
C THR A 502 14.88 8.79 5.90
N GLY A 503 16.00 9.36 6.37
CA GLY A 503 16.00 10.30 7.51
C GLY A 503 15.13 11.54 7.29
N GLY A 504 15.07 12.05 6.07
CA GLY A 504 14.20 13.18 5.73
C GLY A 504 12.72 12.83 5.83
N PHE A 505 12.30 11.66 5.34
CA PHE A 505 10.91 11.19 5.42
C PHE A 505 10.49 10.84 6.85
N VAL A 506 11.40 10.26 7.66
CA VAL A 506 11.14 10.05 9.09
C VAL A 506 10.87 11.39 9.79
N LEU A 507 11.67 12.42 9.49
CA LEU A 507 11.44 13.77 10.03
C LEU A 507 10.10 14.36 9.55
N LEU A 508 9.75 14.20 8.27
CA LEU A 508 8.48 14.65 7.73
C LEU A 508 7.31 14.03 8.48
N LEU A 509 7.29 12.70 8.62
CA LEU A 509 6.22 11.99 9.32
C LEU A 509 6.19 12.32 10.82
N ALA A 510 7.36 12.48 11.47
CA ALA A 510 7.43 12.89 12.86
C ALA A 510 6.80 14.27 13.08
N VAL A 511 7.00 15.22 12.15
CA VAL A 511 6.35 16.54 12.20
C VAL A 511 4.86 16.43 11.92
N GLN A 512 4.45 15.74 10.84
CA GLN A 512 3.03 15.60 10.46
C GLN A 512 2.20 14.94 11.56
N TYR A 513 2.60 13.74 11.98
CA TYR A 513 1.88 13.01 13.02
C TYR A 513 2.06 13.59 14.42
N GLY A 514 3.24 14.18 14.73
CA GLY A 514 3.45 14.87 15.99
C GLY A 514 2.49 16.04 16.18
N VAL A 515 2.27 16.84 15.13
CA VAL A 515 1.29 17.94 15.15
C VAL A 515 -0.14 17.39 15.16
N LEU A 516 -0.45 16.36 14.36
CA LEU A 516 -1.77 15.72 14.36
C LEU A 516 -2.16 15.21 15.76
N PHE A 517 -1.26 14.53 16.46
CA PHE A 517 -1.52 14.03 17.82
C PHE A 517 -1.63 15.15 18.86
N ALA A 518 -0.98 16.29 18.63
CA ALA A 518 -1.03 17.42 19.56
C ALA A 518 -2.22 18.36 19.33
N THR A 519 -2.70 18.46 18.09
CA THR A 519 -3.69 19.50 17.70
C THR A 519 -4.95 18.95 17.03
N GLY A 520 -4.95 17.69 16.65
CA GLY A 520 -6.04 17.07 15.88
C GLY A 520 -6.01 17.37 14.37
N SER A 521 -4.95 18.03 13.86
CA SER A 521 -4.78 18.32 12.42
C SER A 521 -3.34 18.14 11.98
N LEU A 522 -3.11 17.81 10.69
CA LEU A 522 -1.77 17.68 10.13
C LEU A 522 -1.03 19.02 10.09
N ALA A 523 0.31 18.99 10.24
CA ALA A 523 1.14 20.19 10.18
C ALA A 523 1.04 20.92 8.83
N VAL A 524 0.92 20.16 7.72
CA VAL A 524 0.61 20.68 6.39
C VAL A 524 -0.83 20.30 6.08
N PRO A 525 -1.78 21.24 6.12
CA PRO A 525 -3.19 20.97 5.88
C PRO A 525 -3.44 20.37 4.48
N PHE A 526 -4.52 19.60 4.34
CA PHE A 526 -5.00 19.03 3.07
C PHE A 526 -4.02 18.06 2.38
N THR A 527 -3.04 17.51 3.11
CA THR A 527 -2.05 16.57 2.56
C THR A 527 -2.15 15.16 3.18
N ALA A 528 -3.33 14.78 3.65
CA ALA A 528 -3.50 13.51 4.33
C ALA A 528 -3.14 12.31 3.44
N LEU A 529 -3.60 12.27 2.18
CA LEU A 529 -3.28 11.21 1.23
C LEU A 529 -1.77 11.11 0.98
N GLN A 530 -1.13 12.23 0.67
CA GLN A 530 0.31 12.25 0.42
C GLN A 530 1.10 11.88 1.69
N THR A 531 0.63 12.27 2.87
CA THR A 531 1.25 11.89 4.15
C THR A 531 1.17 10.37 4.38
N ILE A 532 0.04 9.74 4.04
CA ILE A 532 -0.13 8.29 4.08
C ILE A 532 0.82 7.59 3.09
N ILE A 533 0.93 8.11 1.87
CA ILE A 533 1.89 7.60 0.88
C ILE A 533 3.33 7.72 1.39
N ALA A 534 3.68 8.78 2.14
CA ALA A 534 5.01 8.95 2.73
C ALA A 534 5.36 7.84 3.76
N ILE A 535 4.39 7.19 4.40
CA ILE A 535 4.64 6.03 5.27
C ILE A 535 5.28 4.89 4.48
N GLN A 536 4.81 4.64 3.26
CA GLN A 536 5.38 3.62 2.38
C GLN A 536 6.84 3.92 2.03
N PHE A 537 7.19 5.20 1.83
CA PHE A 537 8.58 5.61 1.58
C PHE A 537 9.49 5.29 2.77
N VAL A 538 9.05 5.51 4.01
CA VAL A 538 9.83 5.16 5.21
C VAL A 538 10.09 3.66 5.31
N ALA A 539 9.17 2.83 4.86
CA ALA A 539 9.35 1.38 4.82
C ALA A 539 10.22 0.92 3.63
N LEU A 540 10.07 1.52 2.44
CA LEU A 540 10.68 1.08 1.20
C LEU A 540 12.11 1.61 1.00
N LEU A 541 12.40 2.87 1.39
CA LEU A 541 13.73 3.48 1.19
C LEU A 541 14.88 2.73 1.88
N PRO A 542 14.71 2.16 3.09
CA PRO A 542 15.73 1.27 3.67
C PRO A 542 15.99 0.02 2.81
N VAL A 543 14.95 -0.58 2.25
CA VAL A 543 15.08 -1.75 1.36
C VAL A 543 15.86 -1.38 0.11
N ILE A 544 15.53 -0.25 -0.52
CA ILE A 544 16.27 0.32 -1.66
C ILE A 544 17.74 0.53 -1.30
N ALA A 545 18.04 1.13 -0.15
CA ALA A 545 19.41 1.36 0.31
C ALA A 545 20.18 0.05 0.51
N VAL A 546 19.54 -0.96 1.08
CA VAL A 546 20.13 -2.30 1.28
C VAL A 546 20.43 -2.95 -0.05
N VAL A 547 19.47 -3.03 -0.96
CA VAL A 547 19.61 -3.67 -2.28
C VAL A 547 20.68 -2.96 -3.11
N SER A 548 20.62 -1.63 -3.24
CA SER A 548 21.64 -0.81 -3.91
C SER A 548 23.02 -1.12 -3.40
N THR A 549 23.20 -1.00 -2.08
CA THR A 549 24.51 -1.16 -1.46
C THR A 549 25.05 -2.59 -1.58
N TYR A 550 24.19 -3.56 -1.39
CA TYR A 550 24.56 -4.98 -1.50
C TYR A 550 24.96 -5.34 -2.94
N CYS A 551 24.17 -4.96 -3.94
CA CYS A 551 24.48 -5.19 -5.34
C CYS A 551 25.79 -4.51 -5.74
N PHE A 552 26.00 -3.25 -5.34
CA PHE A 552 27.23 -2.53 -5.60
C PHE A 552 28.45 -3.23 -4.98
N HIS A 553 28.37 -3.69 -3.73
CA HIS A 553 29.45 -4.39 -3.06
C HIS A 553 29.81 -5.74 -3.71
N HIS A 554 28.86 -6.39 -4.40
CA HIS A 554 29.08 -7.67 -5.08
C HIS A 554 29.53 -7.50 -6.55
N THR A 555 29.14 -6.40 -7.20
CA THR A 555 29.43 -6.19 -8.62
C THR A 555 30.49 -5.12 -8.88
N GLY A 556 30.75 -4.23 -7.93
CA GLY A 556 31.58 -3.03 -8.13
C GLY A 556 30.99 -2.03 -9.13
N ARG A 557 29.73 -2.21 -9.53
CA ARG A 557 29.01 -1.43 -10.56
C ARG A 557 27.66 -1.00 -10.07
N ILE A 558 27.14 0.11 -10.61
CA ILE A 558 25.83 0.67 -10.21
C ILE A 558 24.65 -0.02 -10.88
N TRP A 559 24.85 -0.70 -12.02
CA TRP A 559 23.78 -1.08 -12.92
C TRP A 559 22.82 -2.13 -12.34
N THR A 560 23.34 -3.17 -11.71
CA THR A 560 22.50 -4.26 -11.17
C THR A 560 21.58 -3.74 -10.05
N GLY A 561 22.11 -2.94 -9.11
CA GLY A 561 21.32 -2.33 -8.04
C GLY A 561 20.25 -1.38 -8.57
N ALA A 562 20.63 -0.50 -9.53
CA ALA A 562 19.69 0.40 -10.20
C ALA A 562 18.51 -0.37 -10.82
N PHE A 563 18.80 -1.44 -11.57
CA PHE A 563 17.77 -2.17 -12.29
C PHE A 563 16.90 -3.03 -11.38
N VAL A 564 17.46 -3.68 -10.34
CA VAL A 564 16.65 -4.42 -9.35
C VAL A 564 15.67 -3.49 -8.66
N ASN A 565 16.13 -2.32 -8.19
CA ASN A 565 15.25 -1.35 -7.54
C ASN A 565 14.22 -0.75 -8.50
N ALA A 566 14.60 -0.46 -9.75
CA ALA A 566 13.66 0.07 -10.75
C ALA A 566 12.53 -0.93 -11.05
N LEU A 567 12.88 -2.21 -11.28
CA LEU A 567 11.89 -3.26 -11.52
C LEU A 567 10.99 -3.48 -10.29
N LEU A 568 11.57 -3.57 -9.09
CA LEU A 568 10.84 -3.79 -7.86
C LEU A 568 9.86 -2.65 -7.55
N VAL A 569 10.33 -1.39 -7.61
CA VAL A 569 9.50 -0.23 -7.27
C VAL A 569 8.43 0.01 -8.33
N THR A 570 8.76 -0.15 -9.62
CA THR A 570 7.73 -0.06 -10.68
C THR A 570 6.66 -1.13 -10.51
N TRP A 571 7.04 -2.37 -10.20
CA TRP A 571 6.10 -3.45 -9.93
C TRP A 571 5.19 -3.12 -8.74
N LEU A 572 5.78 -2.75 -7.60
CA LEU A 572 5.03 -2.41 -6.39
C LEU A 572 4.00 -1.30 -6.64
N LEU A 573 4.41 -0.21 -7.30
CA LEU A 573 3.52 0.93 -7.56
C LEU A 573 2.41 0.55 -8.54
N VAL A 574 2.75 -0.06 -9.67
CA VAL A 574 1.76 -0.39 -10.70
C VAL A 574 0.71 -1.38 -10.20
N ALA A 575 1.11 -2.38 -9.41
CA ALA A 575 0.20 -3.38 -8.88
C ALA A 575 -0.69 -2.87 -7.72
N SER A 576 -0.33 -1.72 -7.10
CA SER A 576 -1.01 -1.22 -5.89
C SER A 576 -1.78 0.08 -6.09
N GLN A 577 -1.63 0.76 -7.24
CA GLN A 577 -2.27 2.06 -7.47
C GLN A 577 -3.47 1.95 -8.40
N ALA A 578 -4.45 2.82 -8.18
CA ALA A 578 -5.67 2.88 -8.98
C ALA A 578 -5.42 3.24 -10.45
N ILE A 579 -6.11 2.58 -11.36
CA ILE A 579 -6.10 2.81 -12.81
C ILE A 579 -7.30 3.66 -13.19
N HIS A 580 -7.04 4.91 -13.59
CA HIS A 580 -8.09 5.90 -13.91
C HIS A 580 -8.42 5.97 -15.40
N TYR A 581 -7.57 5.40 -16.27
CA TYR A 581 -7.81 5.42 -17.72
C TYR A 581 -8.67 4.21 -18.13
N PRO A 582 -9.78 4.41 -18.85
CA PRO A 582 -10.61 3.33 -19.37
C PRO A 582 -9.93 2.71 -20.60
N PHE A 583 -9.31 1.56 -20.45
CA PHE A 583 -8.58 0.89 -21.54
C PHE A 583 -9.49 0.23 -22.55
#